data_ef4d8f76a988c0fb9f6d3e30bafacf6f
#
_entry.id   ef4d8f76a988c0fb9f6d3e30bafacf6f
#
_cell.length_a   1.000
_cell.length_b   1.000
_cell.length_c   1.000
_cell.angle_alpha   90.00
_cell.angle_beta   90.00
_cell.angle_gamma   90.00
#
_symmetry.space_group_name_H-M   'P 1'
#
loop_
_entity.id
_entity.type
_entity.pdbx_description
1 polymer ?
#
loop_
_entity_poly.entity_id
_entity_poly.type
_entity_poly.pdbx_seq_one_letter_code
_entity_poly.pdbx_strand_id
1 'polypeptide(L)'
;MPFLSYLWVGSRKTLEVDGNAPIQFEKNSPFKGPEYSGKMQQLFGILDELFEADRKVLIFTQFRQMGTLLQKWLEEKYGKKPHFIHGGLPVRERQELVDSFQNDRSEKIMILSLKAAGTGLNLTAASAVIHYDLWWNPAVENQATDRAFRIGQKQNVTVYRFITANSFEEKINDMLESKKALAEMTVATGEHWITELDNKQLQEIFTLSKQLSEPD
;
A
#
# COMPACT_ATOMS: atom_id res chain seq x y z
N MET A 1 -2.77 16.35 -20.76
CA MET A 1 -2.55 14.97 -20.30
C MET A 1 -2.61 14.95 -18.78
N PRO A 2 -3.27 13.99 -18.13
CA PRO A 2 -3.24 13.90 -16.68
C PRO A 2 -1.82 13.57 -16.21
N PHE A 3 -1.41 14.15 -15.08
CA PHE A 3 -0.10 13.90 -14.48
C PHE A 3 -0.21 12.82 -13.40
N LEU A 4 0.83 12.02 -13.27
CA LEU A 4 1.03 11.07 -12.18
C LEU A 4 1.97 11.73 -11.16
N SER A 5 1.52 11.89 -9.92
CA SER A 5 2.34 12.41 -8.82
C SER A 5 2.49 11.35 -7.73
N TYR A 6 3.70 11.18 -7.24
CA TYR A 6 4.03 10.26 -6.15
C TYR A 6 4.26 11.05 -4.86
N LEU A 7 3.64 10.62 -3.79
CA LEU A 7 3.85 11.16 -2.46
C LEU A 7 4.35 10.04 -1.53
N TRP A 8 5.51 10.27 -0.92
CA TRP A 8 6.04 9.38 0.10
C TRP A 8 5.38 9.71 1.45
N VAL A 9 4.80 8.73 2.12
CA VAL A 9 4.16 8.90 3.42
C VAL A 9 4.86 8.01 4.44
N GLY A 10 5.71 8.63 5.25
CA GLY A 10 6.37 7.97 6.37
C GLY A 10 5.49 7.96 7.62
N SER A 11 5.25 6.81 8.19
CA SER A 11 4.56 6.68 9.47
C SER A 11 5.59 6.69 10.61
N ARG A 12 5.63 7.77 11.40
CA ARG A 12 6.44 7.88 12.62
C ARG A 12 5.57 7.61 13.85
N LYS A 13 5.31 6.37 14.21
CA LYS A 13 4.97 6.01 15.59
C LYS A 13 5.89 4.89 16.04
N THR A 14 6.89 5.24 16.81
CA THR A 14 7.64 4.35 17.65
C THR A 14 6.72 3.93 18.79
N LEU A 15 6.22 2.70 18.75
CA LEU A 15 5.90 2.00 19.98
C LEU A 15 7.26 1.61 20.56
N GLU A 16 7.61 2.14 21.73
CA GLU A 16 8.71 1.61 22.54
C GLU A 16 8.36 0.16 22.88
N VAL A 17 8.90 -0.75 22.13
CA VAL A 17 8.89 -2.18 22.44
C VAL A 17 10.28 -2.49 22.96
N ASP A 18 10.34 -2.90 24.22
CA ASP A 18 11.57 -3.39 24.86
C ASP A 18 12.26 -4.42 23.96
N GLY A 19 13.47 -4.12 23.53
CA GLY A 19 14.13 -4.66 22.31
C GLY A 19 14.54 -6.14 22.34
N ASN A 20 13.97 -6.99 23.22
CA ASN A 20 14.39 -8.39 23.38
C ASN A 20 13.28 -9.45 23.45
N ALA A 21 12.02 -9.08 23.27
CA ALA A 21 10.95 -10.08 23.24
C ALA A 21 10.47 -10.31 21.79
N PRO A 22 10.36 -11.56 21.32
CA PRO A 22 9.67 -11.84 20.06
C PRO A 22 8.23 -11.35 20.20
N ILE A 23 7.77 -10.55 19.25
CA ILE A 23 6.39 -10.06 19.20
C ILE A 23 5.48 -11.28 19.03
N GLN A 24 5.06 -11.87 20.11
CA GLN A 24 3.96 -12.83 20.12
C GLN A 24 2.69 -11.99 20.07
N PHE A 25 2.00 -12.02 18.95
CA PHE A 25 0.63 -11.51 18.85
C PHE A 25 -0.27 -12.41 19.70
N GLU A 26 -0.32 -12.17 21.00
CA GLU A 26 -1.28 -12.82 21.88
C GLU A 26 -2.69 -12.49 21.39
N LYS A 27 -3.57 -13.50 21.40
CA LYS A 27 -4.99 -13.36 21.06
C LYS A 27 -5.70 -12.26 21.90
N ASN A 28 -5.10 -11.82 22.98
CA ASN A 28 -5.59 -10.81 23.95
C ASN A 28 -4.73 -9.54 23.99
N SER A 29 -3.93 -9.23 22.95
CA SER A 29 -3.19 -7.97 22.88
C SER A 29 -4.14 -6.78 23.04
N PRO A 30 -3.86 -5.81 23.93
CA PRO A 30 -4.62 -4.57 24.02
C PRO A 30 -4.52 -3.70 22.76
N PHE A 31 -3.57 -3.98 21.87
CA PHE A 31 -3.30 -3.24 20.64
C PHE A 31 -4.03 -3.85 19.42
N LYS A 32 -5.37 -3.92 19.48
CA LYS A 32 -6.17 -4.55 18.41
C LYS A 32 -6.89 -3.59 17.47
N GLY A 33 -6.91 -2.30 17.79
CA GLY A 33 -7.65 -1.31 17.03
C GLY A 33 -6.81 -0.60 15.95
N PRO A 34 -7.45 0.00 14.95
CA PRO A 34 -6.76 0.78 13.91
C PRO A 34 -6.03 2.01 14.47
N GLU A 35 -6.46 2.50 15.63
CA GLU A 35 -5.88 3.64 16.36
C GLU A 35 -4.43 3.42 16.80
N TYR A 36 -4.00 2.16 16.90
CA TYR A 36 -2.61 1.82 17.27
C TYR A 36 -1.69 1.68 16.06
N SER A 37 -2.23 1.73 14.84
CA SER A 37 -1.44 1.65 13.62
C SER A 37 -1.17 3.02 13.03
N GLY A 38 0.12 3.42 12.96
CA GLY A 38 0.52 4.67 12.31
C GLY A 38 0.10 4.71 10.83
N LYS A 39 0.16 3.59 10.10
CA LYS A 39 -0.35 3.49 8.73
C LYS A 39 -1.85 3.76 8.65
N MET A 40 -2.65 3.24 9.61
CA MET A 40 -4.09 3.48 9.62
C MET A 40 -4.44 4.93 9.93
N GLN A 41 -3.73 5.58 10.85
CA GLN A 41 -3.94 7.00 11.14
C GLN A 41 -3.63 7.86 9.92
N GLN A 42 -2.54 7.57 9.21
CA GLN A 42 -2.21 8.25 7.96
C GLN A 42 -3.24 7.97 6.87
N LEU A 43 -3.69 6.71 6.75
CA LEU A 43 -4.73 6.36 5.79
C LEU A 43 -6.00 7.16 6.04
N PHE A 44 -6.47 7.26 7.28
CA PHE A 44 -7.66 8.03 7.62
C PHE A 44 -7.51 9.51 7.29
N GLY A 45 -6.37 10.13 7.63
CA GLY A 45 -6.12 11.53 7.29
C GLY A 45 -6.16 11.80 5.79
N ILE A 46 -5.49 10.97 4.99
CA ILE A 46 -5.49 11.10 3.53
C ILE A 46 -6.90 10.85 2.95
N LEU A 47 -7.64 9.86 3.46
CA LEU A 47 -9.00 9.59 2.99
C LEU A 47 -9.95 10.74 3.31
N ASP A 48 -9.85 11.35 4.49
CA ASP A 48 -10.67 12.51 4.87
C ASP A 48 -10.44 13.67 3.88
N GLU A 49 -9.18 13.99 3.54
CA GLU A 49 -8.83 15.02 2.53
C GLU A 49 -9.35 14.65 1.13
N LEU A 50 -9.21 13.38 0.71
CA LEU A 50 -9.67 12.94 -0.60
C LEU A 50 -11.21 13.00 -0.72
N PHE A 51 -11.94 12.72 0.35
CA PHE A 51 -13.40 12.77 0.36
C PHE A 51 -13.94 14.19 0.36
N GLU A 52 -13.28 15.12 1.05
CA GLU A 52 -13.59 16.54 0.95
C GLU A 52 -13.41 17.06 -0.49
N ALA A 53 -12.44 16.53 -1.22
CA ALA A 53 -12.20 16.85 -2.63
C ALA A 53 -13.06 16.02 -3.61
N ASP A 54 -14.07 15.28 -3.15
CA ASP A 54 -14.95 14.37 -3.95
C ASP A 54 -14.16 13.34 -4.80
N ARG A 55 -13.01 12.88 -4.32
CA ARG A 55 -12.13 11.95 -5.05
C ARG A 55 -12.40 10.50 -4.66
N LYS A 56 -12.30 9.60 -5.66
CA LYS A 56 -12.30 8.15 -5.45
C LYS A 56 -10.88 7.62 -5.33
N VAL A 57 -10.71 6.57 -4.52
CA VAL A 57 -9.41 6.01 -4.17
C VAL A 57 -9.35 4.49 -4.36
N LEU A 58 -8.22 4.01 -4.87
CA LEU A 58 -7.85 2.61 -4.87
C LEU A 58 -6.83 2.36 -3.76
N ILE A 59 -7.07 1.34 -2.95
CA ILE A 59 -6.14 0.90 -1.89
C ILE A 59 -5.62 -0.48 -2.26
N PHE A 60 -4.32 -0.58 -2.51
CA PHE A 60 -3.66 -1.84 -2.81
C PHE A 60 -3.00 -2.42 -1.58
N THR A 61 -3.19 -3.72 -1.35
CA THR A 61 -2.48 -4.49 -0.31
C THR A 61 -2.02 -5.84 -0.85
N GLN A 62 -0.90 -6.34 -0.32
CA GLN A 62 -0.40 -7.67 -0.66
C GLN A 62 -1.23 -8.78 -0.02
N PHE A 63 -1.73 -8.51 1.19
CA PHE A 63 -2.29 -9.54 2.06
C PHE A 63 -3.80 -9.51 2.06
N ARG A 64 -4.44 -10.62 1.70
CA ARG A 64 -5.90 -10.75 1.73
C ARG A 64 -6.46 -10.45 3.14
N GLN A 65 -5.78 -10.90 4.19
CA GLN A 65 -6.19 -10.63 5.57
C GLN A 65 -6.19 -9.13 5.88
N MET A 66 -5.15 -8.41 5.44
CA MET A 66 -5.09 -6.96 5.59
C MET A 66 -6.23 -6.28 4.82
N GLY A 67 -6.53 -6.72 3.61
CA GLY A 67 -7.69 -6.20 2.84
C GLY A 67 -9.01 -6.37 3.58
N THR A 68 -9.21 -7.50 4.26
CA THR A 68 -10.40 -7.75 5.10
C THR A 68 -10.42 -6.82 6.34
N LEU A 69 -9.27 -6.60 6.99
CA LEU A 69 -9.18 -5.67 8.12
C LEU A 69 -9.43 -4.22 7.69
N LEU A 70 -8.84 -3.79 6.59
CA LEU A 70 -9.08 -2.47 6.00
C LEU A 70 -10.56 -2.29 5.70
N GLN A 71 -11.22 -3.29 5.08
CA GLN A 71 -12.65 -3.24 4.77
C GLN A 71 -13.48 -3.02 6.04
N LYS A 72 -13.17 -3.75 7.12
CA LYS A 72 -13.87 -3.62 8.41
C LYS A 72 -13.66 -2.23 9.02
N TRP A 73 -12.42 -1.77 9.16
CA TRP A 73 -12.11 -0.50 9.83
C TRP A 73 -12.59 0.72 9.05
N LEU A 74 -12.58 0.63 7.72
CA LEU A 74 -13.12 1.69 6.87
C LEU A 74 -14.67 1.73 6.91
N GLU A 75 -15.33 0.57 7.00
CA GLU A 75 -16.77 0.48 7.24
C GLU A 75 -17.15 1.07 8.59
N GLU A 76 -16.41 0.75 9.67
CA GLU A 76 -16.62 1.31 11.01
C GLU A 76 -16.46 2.84 11.03
N LYS A 77 -15.49 3.39 10.32
CA LYS A 77 -15.24 4.84 10.30
C LYS A 77 -16.20 5.61 9.38
N TYR A 78 -16.46 5.08 8.18
CA TYR A 78 -17.19 5.82 7.14
C TYR A 78 -18.63 5.35 6.91
N GLY A 79 -19.06 4.33 7.65
CA GLY A 79 -20.44 3.82 7.60
C GLY A 79 -20.81 3.04 6.33
N LYS A 80 -19.87 2.87 5.40
CA LYS A 80 -20.06 2.11 4.17
C LYS A 80 -18.92 1.13 3.96
N LYS A 81 -19.27 -0.13 3.69
CA LYS A 81 -18.31 -1.19 3.44
C LYS A 81 -17.68 -1.03 2.06
N PRO A 82 -16.34 -0.81 1.95
CA PRO A 82 -15.67 -0.72 0.67
C PRO A 82 -15.73 -2.02 -0.11
N HIS A 83 -15.73 -1.94 -1.44
CA HIS A 83 -15.51 -3.10 -2.28
C HIS A 83 -14.10 -3.66 -2.11
N PHE A 84 -13.96 -5.00 -2.07
CA PHE A 84 -12.66 -5.65 -1.98
C PHE A 84 -12.52 -6.72 -3.07
N ILE A 85 -11.64 -6.47 -4.03
CA ILE A 85 -11.32 -7.40 -5.12
C ILE A 85 -10.05 -8.17 -4.78
N HIS A 86 -10.16 -9.50 -4.75
CA HIS A 86 -9.05 -10.42 -4.51
C HIS A 86 -9.11 -11.64 -5.43
N GLY A 87 -8.02 -12.41 -5.47
CA GLY A 87 -7.90 -13.54 -6.40
C GLY A 87 -8.94 -14.66 -6.27
N GLY A 88 -9.61 -14.75 -5.12
CA GLY A 88 -10.67 -15.74 -4.89
C GLY A 88 -12.07 -15.34 -5.39
N LEU A 89 -12.25 -14.12 -5.92
CA LEU A 89 -13.55 -13.70 -6.46
C LEU A 89 -13.75 -14.21 -7.90
N PRO A 90 -14.97 -14.70 -8.24
CA PRO A 90 -15.34 -15.00 -9.62
C PRO A 90 -15.19 -13.79 -10.54
N VAL A 91 -14.88 -14.01 -11.82
CA VAL A 91 -14.67 -12.93 -12.80
C VAL A 91 -15.91 -12.04 -12.93
N ARG A 92 -17.11 -12.65 -12.94
CA ARG A 92 -18.38 -11.93 -13.06
C ARG A 92 -18.59 -10.97 -11.88
N GLU A 93 -18.46 -11.48 -10.65
CA GLU A 93 -18.60 -10.67 -9.44
C GLU A 93 -17.60 -9.51 -9.41
N ARG A 94 -16.38 -9.78 -9.86
CA ARG A 94 -15.32 -8.77 -9.97
C ARG A 94 -15.71 -7.64 -10.92
N GLN A 95 -16.34 -7.96 -12.05
CA GLN A 95 -16.81 -6.97 -13.02
C GLN A 95 -17.97 -6.14 -12.45
N GLU A 96 -18.91 -6.77 -11.75
CA GLU A 96 -20.03 -6.09 -11.09
C GLU A 96 -19.52 -5.05 -10.05
N LEU A 97 -18.49 -5.40 -9.26
CA LEU A 97 -17.86 -4.47 -8.31
C LEU A 97 -17.13 -3.31 -9.01
N VAL A 98 -16.45 -3.59 -10.13
CA VAL A 98 -15.80 -2.56 -10.96
C VAL A 98 -16.82 -1.59 -11.52
N ASP A 99 -17.91 -2.10 -12.10
CA ASP A 99 -18.95 -1.27 -12.70
C ASP A 99 -19.66 -0.40 -11.64
N SER A 100 -19.90 -0.96 -10.45
CA SER A 100 -20.41 -0.22 -9.30
C SER A 100 -19.46 0.92 -8.92
N PHE A 101 -18.19 0.62 -8.72
CA PHE A 101 -17.19 1.64 -8.38
C PHE A 101 -17.05 2.73 -9.44
N GLN A 102 -17.10 2.37 -10.71
CA GLN A 102 -16.98 3.32 -11.82
C GLN A 102 -18.19 4.29 -11.87
N ASN A 103 -19.41 3.78 -11.67
CA ASN A 103 -20.64 4.51 -11.98
C ASN A 103 -21.33 5.10 -10.75
N ASP A 104 -21.18 4.49 -9.57
CA ASP A 104 -21.83 4.98 -8.34
C ASP A 104 -20.90 5.98 -7.61
N ARG A 105 -21.35 7.24 -7.49
CA ARG A 105 -20.62 8.30 -6.78
C ARG A 105 -20.46 8.03 -5.28
N SER A 106 -21.33 7.22 -4.69
CA SER A 106 -21.24 6.87 -3.27
C SER A 106 -20.16 5.85 -2.97
N GLU A 107 -19.67 5.12 -4.00
CA GLU A 107 -18.54 4.20 -3.92
C GLU A 107 -17.23 4.98 -4.00
N LYS A 108 -16.68 5.37 -2.84
CA LYS A 108 -15.46 6.19 -2.76
C LYS A 108 -14.18 5.37 -2.69
N ILE A 109 -14.25 4.16 -2.14
CA ILE A 109 -13.10 3.31 -1.86
C ILE A 109 -13.26 1.97 -2.55
N MET A 110 -12.20 1.52 -3.24
CA MET A 110 -12.05 0.13 -3.65
C MET A 110 -10.72 -0.41 -3.16
N ILE A 111 -10.77 -1.52 -2.45
CA ILE A 111 -9.59 -2.25 -1.98
C ILE A 111 -9.28 -3.35 -3.01
N LEU A 112 -8.01 -3.54 -3.32
CA LEU A 112 -7.55 -4.56 -4.26
C LEU A 112 -6.36 -5.32 -3.69
N SER A 113 -6.35 -6.63 -3.84
CA SER A 113 -5.10 -7.37 -3.70
C SER A 113 -4.24 -7.15 -4.94
N LEU A 114 -2.92 -6.97 -4.77
CA LEU A 114 -2.00 -6.75 -5.89
C LEU A 114 -2.07 -7.84 -6.96
N LYS A 115 -2.27 -9.10 -6.56
CA LYS A 115 -2.47 -10.22 -7.50
C LYS A 115 -3.74 -10.06 -8.36
N ALA A 116 -4.81 -9.47 -7.80
CA ALA A 116 -6.03 -9.20 -8.55
C ALA A 116 -5.88 -8.01 -9.51
N ALA A 117 -5.01 -7.06 -9.20
CA ALA A 117 -4.70 -5.93 -10.09
C ALA A 117 -4.11 -6.36 -11.44
N GLY A 118 -3.46 -7.52 -11.52
CA GLY A 118 -2.93 -8.09 -12.77
C GLY A 118 -3.99 -8.42 -13.83
N THR A 119 -5.28 -8.47 -13.49
CA THR A 119 -6.37 -8.95 -14.37
C THR A 119 -6.95 -7.92 -15.35
N GLY A 120 -6.24 -6.85 -15.68
CA GLY A 120 -6.65 -5.92 -16.74
C GLY A 120 -7.82 -4.98 -16.41
N LEU A 121 -8.16 -4.81 -15.12
CA LEU A 121 -9.24 -3.95 -14.68
C LEU A 121 -9.06 -2.50 -15.14
N ASN A 122 -10.16 -1.84 -15.50
CA ASN A 122 -10.19 -0.42 -15.81
C ASN A 122 -10.86 0.34 -14.66
N LEU A 123 -10.09 1.17 -13.93
CA LEU A 123 -10.52 1.84 -12.70
C LEU A 123 -10.28 3.36 -12.76
N THR A 124 -10.54 3.95 -13.92
CA THR A 124 -10.31 5.37 -14.22
C THR A 124 -11.21 6.35 -13.47
N ALA A 125 -12.22 5.88 -12.75
CA ALA A 125 -12.97 6.72 -11.82
C ALA A 125 -12.14 7.16 -10.61
N ALA A 126 -11.09 6.40 -10.27
CA ALA A 126 -10.18 6.78 -9.20
C ALA A 126 -9.16 7.82 -9.67
N SER A 127 -8.91 8.82 -8.85
CA SER A 127 -7.83 9.80 -9.04
C SER A 127 -6.78 9.75 -7.93
N ALA A 128 -6.92 8.82 -6.99
CA ALA A 128 -5.93 8.54 -5.97
C ALA A 128 -5.67 7.03 -5.87
N VAL A 129 -4.41 6.67 -5.66
CA VAL A 129 -3.94 5.30 -5.46
C VAL A 129 -3.11 5.25 -4.19
N ILE A 130 -3.39 4.31 -3.30
CA ILE A 130 -2.65 4.08 -2.06
C ILE A 130 -2.08 2.68 -2.09
N HIS A 131 -0.76 2.57 -2.07
CA HIS A 131 -0.06 1.32 -1.79
C HIS A 131 0.14 1.21 -0.28
N TYR A 132 -0.73 0.44 0.38
CA TYR A 132 -0.73 0.28 1.83
C TYR A 132 0.47 -0.52 2.34
N ASP A 133 0.88 -1.52 1.55
CA ASP A 133 2.09 -2.31 1.79
C ASP A 133 3.08 -2.07 0.65
N LEU A 134 4.37 -1.94 0.97
CA LEU A 134 5.44 -1.87 -0.01
C LEU A 134 5.55 -3.18 -0.77
N TRP A 135 5.52 -3.14 -2.09
CA TRP A 135 5.82 -4.29 -2.93
C TRP A 135 7.31 -4.32 -3.30
N TRP A 136 7.90 -5.50 -3.22
CA TRP A 136 9.33 -5.68 -3.47
C TRP A 136 9.69 -5.60 -4.96
N ASN A 137 8.71 -5.67 -5.84
CA ASN A 137 8.89 -5.49 -7.27
C ASN A 137 8.16 -4.21 -7.73
N PRO A 138 8.89 -3.12 -8.03
CA PRO A 138 8.30 -1.85 -8.47
C PRO A 138 7.44 -1.98 -9.74
N ALA A 139 7.75 -2.94 -10.62
CA ALA A 139 6.96 -3.17 -11.82
C ALA A 139 5.52 -3.60 -11.50
N VAL A 140 5.31 -4.35 -10.42
CA VAL A 140 3.97 -4.76 -9.97
C VAL A 140 3.21 -3.58 -9.37
N GLU A 141 3.86 -2.70 -8.61
CA GLU A 141 3.26 -1.46 -8.12
C GLU A 141 2.84 -0.55 -9.28
N ASN A 142 3.72 -0.37 -10.27
CA ASN A 142 3.43 0.42 -11.46
C ASN A 142 2.25 -0.17 -12.23
N GLN A 143 2.22 -1.48 -12.44
CA GLN A 143 1.10 -2.17 -13.08
C GLN A 143 -0.22 -1.98 -12.31
N ALA A 144 -0.19 -1.97 -10.99
CA ALA A 144 -1.37 -1.69 -10.17
C ALA A 144 -1.83 -0.23 -10.32
N THR A 145 -0.90 0.72 -10.30
CA THR A 145 -1.16 2.15 -10.52
C THR A 145 -1.77 2.41 -11.90
N ASP A 146 -1.32 1.70 -12.93
CA ASP A 146 -1.83 1.81 -14.31
C ASP A 146 -3.31 1.40 -14.45
N ARG A 147 -3.94 0.82 -13.43
CA ARG A 147 -5.40 0.57 -13.41
C ARG A 147 -6.18 1.88 -13.29
N ALA A 148 -5.66 2.86 -12.56
CA ALA A 148 -6.23 4.20 -12.47
C ALA A 148 -5.67 5.13 -13.55
N PHE A 149 -4.38 5.05 -13.85
CA PHE A 149 -3.69 5.87 -14.85
C PHE A 149 -3.71 5.21 -16.21
N ARG A 150 -4.86 5.23 -16.88
CA ARG A 150 -5.10 4.56 -18.15
C ARG A 150 -5.79 5.48 -19.15
N ILE A 151 -5.83 5.07 -20.42
CA ILE A 151 -6.59 5.75 -21.48
C ILE A 151 -8.05 5.93 -21.01
N GLY A 152 -8.53 7.18 -21.00
CA GLY A 152 -9.84 7.55 -20.46
C GLY A 152 -9.79 8.24 -19.10
N GLN A 153 -8.63 8.28 -18.43
CA GLN A 153 -8.43 9.08 -17.21
C GLN A 153 -8.47 10.57 -17.56
N LYS A 154 -9.33 11.31 -16.85
CA LYS A 154 -9.53 12.76 -17.06
C LYS A 154 -8.91 13.61 -15.95
N GLN A 155 -8.52 13.00 -14.85
CA GLN A 155 -7.99 13.66 -13.66
C GLN A 155 -6.51 13.31 -13.44
N ASN A 156 -5.79 14.18 -12.74
CA ASN A 156 -4.46 13.85 -12.25
C ASN A 156 -4.57 12.73 -11.20
N VAL A 157 -3.72 11.71 -11.34
CA VAL A 157 -3.67 10.60 -10.39
C VAL A 157 -2.56 10.84 -9.40
N THR A 158 -2.91 10.89 -8.10
CA THR A 158 -1.95 10.98 -7.01
C THR A 158 -1.69 9.58 -6.44
N VAL A 159 -0.43 9.21 -6.29
CA VAL A 159 -0.04 7.92 -5.74
C VAL A 159 0.63 8.12 -4.39
N TYR A 160 0.11 7.45 -3.37
CA TYR A 160 0.66 7.41 -2.02
C TYR A 160 1.28 6.03 -1.77
N ARG A 161 2.54 6.00 -1.35
CA ARG A 161 3.23 4.78 -0.93
C ARG A 161 3.46 4.83 0.57
N PHE A 162 2.91 3.87 1.30
CA PHE A 162 3.05 3.79 2.74
C PHE A 162 4.27 2.95 3.10
N ILE A 163 5.21 3.57 3.79
CA ILE A 163 6.45 2.93 4.24
C ILE A 163 6.60 3.23 5.72
N THR A 164 6.77 2.20 6.54
CA THR A 164 6.99 2.36 7.97
C THR A 164 8.44 2.76 8.21
N ALA A 165 8.65 3.92 8.83
CA ALA A 165 9.98 4.41 9.17
C ALA A 165 10.69 3.50 10.20
N ASN A 166 12.00 3.41 10.15
CA ASN A 166 12.86 2.55 10.97
C ASN A 166 12.47 1.06 10.93
N SER A 167 11.91 0.61 9.81
CA SER A 167 11.47 -0.75 9.61
C SER A 167 12.17 -1.43 8.44
N PHE A 168 11.90 -2.70 8.30
CA PHE A 168 12.28 -3.48 7.13
C PHE A 168 11.75 -2.89 5.79
N GLU A 169 10.56 -2.29 5.78
CA GLU A 169 10.00 -1.65 4.59
C GLU A 169 10.86 -0.48 4.11
N GLU A 170 11.37 0.34 5.03
CA GLU A 170 12.24 1.47 4.69
C GLU A 170 13.55 1.00 4.07
N LYS A 171 14.18 -0.01 4.66
CA LYS A 171 15.44 -0.56 4.12
C LYS A 171 15.25 -1.17 2.73
N ILE A 172 14.15 -1.86 2.50
CA ILE A 172 13.81 -2.38 1.17
C ILE A 172 13.58 -1.23 0.18
N ASN A 173 12.85 -0.20 0.60
CA ASN A 173 12.64 0.97 -0.25
C ASN A 173 13.96 1.62 -0.66
N ASP A 174 14.86 1.87 0.30
CA ASP A 174 16.17 2.50 0.04
C ASP A 174 17.00 1.66 -0.92
N MET A 175 16.96 0.35 -0.76
CA MET A 175 17.64 -0.57 -1.67
C MET A 175 17.01 -0.57 -3.07
N LEU A 176 15.69 -0.51 -3.18
CA LEU A 176 14.99 -0.42 -4.47
C LEU A 176 15.29 0.90 -5.18
N GLU A 177 15.30 2.02 -4.45
CA GLU A 177 15.63 3.33 -4.99
C GLU A 177 17.11 3.41 -5.45
N SER A 178 18.04 2.86 -4.66
CA SER A 178 19.45 2.80 -5.06
C SER A 178 19.68 1.94 -6.30
N LYS A 179 18.96 0.81 -6.42
CA LYS A 179 19.03 -0.05 -7.62
C LYS A 179 18.34 0.57 -8.82
N LYS A 180 17.26 1.34 -8.62
CA LYS A 180 16.61 2.08 -9.71
C LYS A 180 17.56 3.11 -10.31
N ALA A 181 18.30 3.84 -9.48
CA ALA A 181 19.35 4.76 -9.93
C ALA A 181 20.46 4.03 -10.72
N LEU A 182 20.81 2.79 -10.34
CA LEU A 182 21.76 1.96 -11.08
C LEU A 182 21.16 1.33 -12.34
N ALA A 183 19.87 0.95 -12.33
CA ALA A 183 19.19 0.33 -13.48
C ALA A 183 18.83 1.35 -14.57
N GLU A 184 18.66 2.61 -14.25
CA GLU A 184 18.62 3.70 -15.25
C GLU A 184 19.94 3.84 -16.00
N MET A 185 21.04 3.28 -15.45
CA MET A 185 22.35 3.18 -16.11
C MET A 185 22.57 1.84 -16.83
N THR A 186 21.79 0.79 -16.53
CA THR A 186 21.93 -0.54 -17.15
C THR A 186 20.57 -1.27 -17.19
N VAL A 187 20.13 -1.63 -18.40
CA VAL A 187 18.84 -2.31 -18.64
C VAL A 187 18.88 -3.76 -18.15
N ALA A 188 18.52 -3.99 -16.88
CA ALA A 188 18.25 -5.34 -16.37
C ALA A 188 17.10 -5.29 -15.35
N THR A 189 15.90 -5.65 -15.82
CA THR A 189 14.70 -5.77 -15.01
C THR A 189 14.36 -7.23 -14.79
N GLY A 190 14.25 -7.68 -13.51
CA GLY A 190 13.78 -9.03 -13.20
C GLY A 190 13.52 -9.24 -11.70
N GLU A 191 12.60 -10.16 -11.40
CA GLU A 191 12.21 -10.56 -10.03
C GLU A 191 13.32 -11.29 -9.26
N HIS A 192 14.48 -11.52 -9.89
CA HIS A 192 15.56 -12.33 -9.36
C HIS A 192 16.47 -11.63 -8.32
N TRP A 193 16.28 -10.34 -8.09
CA TRP A 193 17.19 -9.56 -7.24
C TRP A 193 17.27 -10.03 -5.79
N ILE A 194 16.18 -10.62 -5.23
CA ILE A 194 16.19 -11.16 -3.85
C ILE A 194 17.09 -12.40 -3.76
N THR A 195 17.13 -13.20 -4.82
CA THR A 195 17.98 -14.39 -4.89
C THR A 195 19.46 -14.05 -5.13
N GLU A 196 19.75 -12.82 -5.55
CA GLU A 196 21.10 -12.31 -5.76
C GLU A 196 21.70 -11.63 -4.53
N LEU A 197 20.91 -11.43 -3.46
CA LEU A 197 21.41 -10.87 -2.20
C LEU A 197 22.35 -11.87 -1.52
N ASP A 198 23.52 -11.40 -1.13
CA ASP A 198 24.42 -12.18 -0.29
C ASP A 198 23.92 -12.21 1.18
N ASN A 199 24.48 -13.12 1.98
CA ASN A 199 24.11 -13.28 3.38
C ASN A 199 24.33 -12.00 4.21
N LYS A 200 25.30 -11.17 3.85
CA LYS A 200 25.60 -9.92 4.55
C LYS A 200 24.54 -8.86 4.24
N GLN A 201 24.15 -8.72 2.98
CA GLN A 201 23.07 -7.83 2.55
C GLN A 201 21.73 -8.23 3.19
N LEU A 202 21.43 -9.54 3.27
CA LEU A 202 20.26 -10.05 3.97
C LEU A 202 20.33 -9.70 5.47
N GLN A 203 21.46 -9.91 6.13
CA GLN A 203 21.62 -9.53 7.54
C GLN A 203 21.43 -8.03 7.76
N GLU A 204 21.95 -7.16 6.90
CA GLU A 204 21.78 -5.70 7.00
C GLU A 204 20.32 -5.30 6.87
N ILE A 205 19.57 -5.96 5.98
CA ILE A 205 18.13 -5.72 5.80
C ILE A 205 17.35 -6.13 7.05
N PHE A 206 17.66 -7.30 7.64
CA PHE A 206 16.92 -7.84 8.79
C PHE A 206 17.39 -7.29 10.14
N THR A 207 18.53 -6.63 10.21
CA THR A 207 18.99 -6.01 11.45
C THR A 207 18.26 -4.69 11.65
N LEU A 208 17.39 -4.63 12.65
CA LEU A 208 16.77 -3.37 13.09
C LEU A 208 17.90 -2.40 13.48
N SER A 209 17.85 -1.17 12.98
CA SER A 209 18.87 -0.19 13.32
C SER A 209 18.82 0.10 14.82
N LYS A 210 19.92 -0.18 15.52
CA LYS A 210 20.12 0.08 16.94
C LYS A 210 20.22 1.58 17.32
N GLN A 211 19.83 2.48 16.42
CA GLN A 211 19.86 3.93 16.69
C GLN A 211 18.54 4.44 17.30
N LEU A 212 18.14 3.84 18.41
CA LEU A 212 17.10 4.40 19.29
C LEU A 212 17.52 4.21 20.73
N SER A 213 18.62 4.85 21.13
CA SER A 213 18.85 5.17 22.56
C SER A 213 20.19 5.87 22.72
N GLU A 214 20.21 7.16 22.58
CA GLU A 214 20.99 8.03 23.46
C GLU A 214 20.10 9.23 23.73
N PRO A 215 19.58 9.39 24.95
CA PRO A 215 19.02 10.66 25.41
C PRO A 215 20.19 11.56 25.77
N ASP A 216 20.26 12.74 25.14
CA ASP A 216 20.98 13.90 25.70
C ASP A 216 20.33 14.38 26.99
#